data_f42eaa164ed244ee3928ba8348527b81
#
_entry.id   f42eaa164ed244ee3928ba8348527b81
#
_cell.length_a   1.000
_cell.length_b   1.000
_cell.length_c   1.000
_cell.angle_alpha   90.00
_cell.angle_beta   90.00
_cell.angle_gamma   90.00
#
_symmetry.space_group_name_H-M   'P 1'
#
loop_
_entity.id
_entity.type
_entity.pdbx_description
1 polymer ?
#
loop_
_entity_poly.entity_id
_entity_poly.type
_entity_poly.pdbx_seq_one_letter_code
_entity_poly.pdbx_strand_id
1 'polypeptide(L)'
;MFQNKNKQLVCPICRSEISLLGLVDFNKSCGGDLPNSGKLIDYHVCNLCQFVFSQEMYGWPKEQFINEVYNEQYVKVDGDYLQKRPEGNASLIHNLFTKKEGIRHLDYGGGNGVLSECLKLQDWSSQSYDPFNSEDEPIESLGTFDLITAFEVFEHVPNVNELFRNLSRLTNHQSMVIFSTLLSDGQLNAATKIDWWYASPRNGHISLFSKKSLQLIASQHSWNLHSFSQNLHVLYKTPSKWNQHLFN
;
A
#
# COMPACT_ATOMS: atom_id res chain seq x y z
N MET A 1 20.30 -4.80 36.39
CA MET A 1 18.84 -5.07 36.41
C MET A 1 18.26 -4.63 35.09
N PHE A 2 18.16 -5.53 34.13
CA PHE A 2 17.48 -5.25 32.85
C PHE A 2 16.01 -5.43 33.06
N GLN A 3 15.25 -4.35 33.11
CA GLN A 3 13.80 -4.39 33.00
C GLN A 3 13.46 -4.72 31.55
N ASN A 4 13.28 -6.00 31.24
CA ASN A 4 12.58 -6.46 30.06
C ASN A 4 11.10 -6.06 30.23
N LYS A 5 10.74 -4.86 29.79
CA LYS A 5 9.32 -4.55 29.55
C LYS A 5 8.89 -5.43 28.39
N ASN A 6 8.24 -6.54 28.66
CA ASN A 6 7.44 -7.28 27.67
C ASN A 6 6.45 -6.29 27.07
N LYS A 7 6.83 -5.65 25.96
CA LYS A 7 5.92 -4.81 25.19
C LYS A 7 4.96 -5.80 24.55
N GLN A 8 3.77 -5.92 25.12
CA GLN A 8 2.74 -6.78 24.53
C GLN A 8 2.55 -6.38 23.07
N LEU A 9 2.75 -7.34 22.19
CA LEU A 9 2.62 -7.13 20.76
C LEU A 9 1.15 -6.93 20.43
N VAL A 10 0.83 -5.80 19.83
CA VAL A 10 -0.55 -5.43 19.50
C VAL A 10 -0.65 -5.02 18.03
N CYS A 11 -1.82 -5.19 17.47
CA CYS A 11 -2.16 -4.78 16.13
C CYS A 11 -1.87 -3.27 15.92
N PRO A 12 -1.13 -2.87 14.88
CA PRO A 12 -0.84 -1.46 14.61
C PRO A 12 -2.10 -0.64 14.28
N ILE A 13 -3.18 -1.28 13.80
CA ILE A 13 -4.43 -0.61 13.44
C ILE A 13 -5.37 -0.46 14.65
N CYS A 14 -5.74 -1.57 15.30
CA CYS A 14 -6.81 -1.54 16.31
C CYS A 14 -6.32 -1.78 17.74
N ARG A 15 -5.04 -2.01 17.96
CA ARG A 15 -4.41 -2.26 19.26
C ARG A 15 -4.84 -3.54 19.96
N SER A 16 -5.64 -4.38 19.31
CA SER A 16 -6.03 -5.70 19.83
C SER A 16 -4.87 -6.68 19.78
N GLU A 17 -5.03 -7.79 20.48
CA GLU A 17 -4.07 -8.90 20.50
C GLU A 17 -3.84 -9.46 19.09
N ILE A 18 -2.64 -9.94 18.89
CA ILE A 18 -2.21 -10.61 17.66
C ILE A 18 -1.75 -12.02 17.97
N SER A 19 -1.86 -12.89 16.99
CA SER A 19 -1.37 -14.27 17.05
C SER A 19 -0.36 -14.50 15.93
N LEU A 20 0.65 -15.31 16.17
CA LEU A 20 1.54 -15.76 15.10
C LEU A 20 0.73 -16.59 14.11
N LEU A 21 0.69 -16.13 12.86
CA LEU A 21 0.05 -16.85 11.76
C LEU A 21 0.97 -17.93 11.19
N GLY A 22 2.26 -17.61 11.07
CA GLY A 22 3.28 -18.55 10.61
C GLY A 22 4.56 -17.88 10.17
N LEU A 23 5.46 -18.69 9.64
CA LEU A 23 6.75 -18.28 9.10
C LEU A 23 6.81 -18.60 7.61
N VAL A 24 7.40 -17.69 6.83
CA VAL A 24 7.54 -17.79 5.38
C VAL A 24 9.00 -17.57 5.01
N ASP A 25 9.56 -18.38 4.11
CA ASP A 25 10.91 -18.14 3.61
C ASP A 25 10.97 -16.77 2.91
N PHE A 26 12.03 -16.00 3.18
CA PHE A 26 12.20 -14.65 2.65
C PHE A 26 12.15 -14.62 1.12
N ASN A 27 12.64 -15.64 0.43
CA ASN A 27 12.63 -15.71 -1.03
C ASN A 27 11.29 -16.10 -1.64
N LYS A 28 10.24 -16.35 -0.84
CA LYS A 28 8.89 -16.49 -1.39
C LYS A 28 8.51 -15.21 -2.11
N SER A 29 8.20 -15.31 -3.40
CA SER A 29 7.89 -14.17 -4.28
C SER A 29 6.58 -14.36 -5.04
N CYS A 30 5.98 -13.25 -5.50
CA CYS A 30 4.79 -13.26 -6.36
C CYS A 30 5.12 -13.67 -7.80
N GLY A 31 6.34 -13.44 -8.26
CA GLY A 31 6.70 -13.49 -9.67
C GLY A 31 7.53 -14.69 -10.10
N GLY A 32 7.79 -15.66 -9.22
CA GLY A 32 8.57 -16.85 -9.62
C GLY A 32 9.18 -17.65 -8.47
N ASP A 33 9.64 -18.84 -8.79
CA ASP A 33 10.30 -19.72 -7.84
C ASP A 33 11.77 -19.31 -7.67
N LEU A 34 12.07 -18.68 -6.56
CA LEU A 34 13.44 -18.47 -6.11
C LEU A 34 13.85 -19.60 -5.18
N PRO A 35 15.13 -20.02 -5.15
CA PRO A 35 15.61 -20.97 -4.18
C PRO A 35 15.41 -20.43 -2.75
N ASN A 36 15.09 -21.33 -1.80
CA ASN A 36 14.92 -20.94 -0.41
C ASN A 36 16.16 -20.21 0.12
N SER A 37 15.93 -19.09 0.79
CA SER A 37 16.98 -18.30 1.43
C SER A 37 17.44 -18.91 2.76
N GLY A 38 16.59 -19.69 3.43
CA GLY A 38 16.77 -20.16 4.79
C GLY A 38 16.46 -19.09 5.86
N LYS A 39 16.18 -17.84 5.47
CA LYS A 39 15.71 -16.76 6.35
C LYS A 39 14.20 -16.83 6.44
N LEU A 40 13.67 -17.05 7.65
CA LEU A 40 12.22 -17.13 7.87
C LEU A 40 11.70 -15.80 8.37
N ILE A 41 10.67 -15.30 7.72
CA ILE A 41 9.95 -14.06 8.05
C ILE A 41 8.64 -14.41 8.75
N ASP A 42 8.37 -13.76 9.86
CA ASP A 42 7.15 -13.93 10.63
C ASP A 42 5.96 -13.18 10.00
N TYR A 43 4.78 -13.76 10.10
CA TYR A 43 3.53 -13.04 9.87
C TYR A 43 2.60 -13.25 11.07
N HIS A 44 2.02 -12.16 11.54
CA HIS A 44 1.07 -12.13 12.63
C HIS A 44 -0.29 -11.68 12.14
N VAL A 45 -1.35 -12.23 12.69
CA VAL A 45 -2.74 -11.84 12.40
C VAL A 45 -3.37 -11.18 13.61
N CYS A 46 -4.09 -10.10 13.38
CA CYS A 46 -4.90 -9.46 14.42
C CYS A 46 -6.19 -10.27 14.69
N ASN A 47 -6.41 -10.63 15.94
CA ASN A 47 -7.58 -11.42 16.34
C ASN A 47 -8.92 -10.67 16.13
N LEU A 48 -8.90 -9.33 16.08
CA LEU A 48 -10.11 -8.51 15.93
C LEU A 48 -10.34 -8.05 14.48
N CYS A 49 -9.38 -7.34 13.88
CA CYS A 49 -9.56 -6.73 12.55
C CYS A 49 -9.00 -7.57 11.40
N GLN A 50 -8.36 -8.69 11.70
CA GLN A 50 -7.78 -9.63 10.71
C GLN A 50 -6.69 -8.99 9.81
N PHE A 51 -6.08 -7.89 10.26
CA PHE A 51 -4.89 -7.35 9.62
C PHE A 51 -3.73 -8.30 9.82
N VAL A 52 -3.01 -8.64 8.76
CA VAL A 52 -1.84 -9.52 8.80
C VAL A 52 -0.59 -8.71 8.46
N PHE A 53 0.46 -8.88 9.24
CA PHE A 53 1.71 -8.13 9.02
C PHE A 53 2.94 -8.89 9.52
N SER A 54 4.10 -8.60 8.93
CA SER A 54 5.39 -9.05 9.43
C SER A 54 5.91 -8.09 10.48
N GLN A 55 6.03 -8.57 11.71
CA GLN A 55 6.55 -7.74 12.79
C GLN A 55 8.05 -7.50 12.63
N GLU A 56 8.80 -8.50 12.17
CA GLU A 56 10.23 -8.35 11.91
C GLU A 56 10.46 -7.24 10.89
N MET A 57 9.80 -7.31 9.72
CA MET A 57 10.00 -6.33 8.65
C MET A 57 9.43 -4.94 8.98
N TYR A 58 8.43 -4.84 9.89
CA TYR A 58 7.99 -3.55 10.44
C TYR A 58 9.07 -2.83 11.24
N GLY A 59 10.05 -3.56 11.75
CA GLY A 59 11.20 -3.02 12.46
C GLY A 59 12.40 -2.67 11.57
N TRP A 60 12.35 -2.97 10.28
CA TRP A 60 13.46 -2.72 9.37
C TRP A 60 13.61 -1.22 9.07
N PRO A 61 14.83 -0.70 9.08
CA PRO A 61 15.11 0.63 8.57
C PRO A 61 15.00 0.65 7.04
N LYS A 62 14.84 1.84 6.46
CA LYS A 62 14.72 2.06 5.01
C LYS A 62 15.86 1.40 4.22
N GLU A 63 17.08 1.55 4.70
CA GLU A 63 18.28 1.00 4.05
C GLU A 63 18.22 -0.52 3.94
N GLN A 64 17.60 -1.20 4.90
CA GLN A 64 17.44 -2.65 4.85
C GLN A 64 16.44 -3.06 3.78
N PHE A 65 15.34 -2.33 3.60
CA PHE A 65 14.42 -2.56 2.48
C PHE A 65 15.11 -2.36 1.13
N ILE A 66 15.90 -1.29 0.98
CA ILE A 66 16.66 -1.02 -0.25
C ILE A 66 17.62 -2.17 -0.55
N ASN A 67 18.36 -2.64 0.44
CA ASN A 67 19.40 -3.66 0.25
C ASN A 67 18.81 -5.07 0.04
N GLU A 68 17.76 -5.44 0.77
CA GLU A 68 17.25 -6.81 0.77
C GLU A 68 16.06 -7.01 -0.18
N VAL A 69 15.19 -6.01 -0.34
CA VAL A 69 13.98 -6.09 -1.18
C VAL A 69 14.18 -5.37 -2.50
N TYR A 70 14.38 -4.05 -2.48
CA TYR A 70 14.39 -3.18 -3.67
C TYR A 70 15.76 -3.04 -4.32
N ASN A 71 16.56 -4.11 -4.28
CA ASN A 71 17.89 -4.16 -4.90
C ASN A 71 17.80 -4.43 -6.42
N GLU A 72 18.94 -4.44 -7.09
CA GLU A 72 19.05 -4.67 -8.56
C GLU A 72 18.38 -5.97 -9.05
N GLN A 73 18.18 -6.95 -8.17
CA GLN A 73 17.50 -8.19 -8.51
C GLN A 73 15.97 -8.10 -8.43
N TYR A 74 15.42 -6.99 -7.92
CA TYR A 74 13.98 -6.83 -7.76
C TYR A 74 13.23 -6.93 -9.09
N VAL A 75 13.83 -6.49 -10.19
CA VAL A 75 13.29 -6.65 -11.56
C VAL A 75 12.99 -8.12 -11.91
N LYS A 76 13.75 -9.07 -11.36
CA LYS A 76 13.51 -10.51 -11.58
C LYS A 76 12.32 -11.03 -10.76
N VAL A 77 12.01 -10.34 -9.68
CA VAL A 77 10.92 -10.68 -8.76
C VAL A 77 9.60 -10.08 -9.25
N ASP A 78 9.67 -8.87 -9.81
CA ASP A 78 8.53 -8.12 -10.33
C ASP A 78 8.95 -7.37 -11.61
N GLY A 79 8.87 -8.03 -12.76
CA GLY A 79 9.30 -7.49 -14.04
C GLY A 79 8.39 -6.37 -14.60
N ASP A 80 7.13 -6.35 -14.19
CA ASP A 80 6.12 -5.42 -14.74
C ASP A 80 6.10 -4.06 -14.00
N TYR A 81 6.81 -3.94 -12.87
CA TYR A 81 6.72 -2.75 -12.00
C TYR A 81 7.32 -1.48 -12.63
N LEU A 82 8.34 -1.61 -13.49
CA LEU A 82 9.05 -0.46 -14.03
C LEU A 82 8.26 0.33 -15.09
N GLN A 83 7.50 -0.35 -15.93
CA GLN A 83 6.86 0.27 -17.08
C GLN A 83 5.43 -0.22 -17.33
N LYS A 84 5.24 -1.50 -17.56
CA LYS A 84 3.94 -2.05 -18.03
C LYS A 84 2.79 -1.80 -17.06
N ARG A 85 3.02 -2.01 -15.76
CA ARG A 85 2.00 -1.79 -14.73
C ARG A 85 1.69 -0.29 -14.55
N PRO A 86 2.67 0.63 -14.43
CA PRO A 86 2.39 2.08 -14.38
C PRO A 86 1.67 2.62 -15.62
N GLU A 87 2.02 2.17 -16.84
CA GLU A 87 1.31 2.54 -18.07
C GLU A 87 -0.14 2.05 -18.07
N GLY A 88 -0.37 0.81 -17.63
CA GLY A 88 -1.72 0.24 -17.49
C GLY A 88 -2.56 1.01 -16.46
N ASN A 89 -1.97 1.37 -15.32
CA ASN A 89 -2.62 2.16 -14.28
C ASN A 89 -2.93 3.59 -14.76
N ALA A 90 -2.03 4.23 -15.51
CA ALA A 90 -2.29 5.53 -16.14
C ALA A 90 -3.48 5.47 -17.09
N SER A 91 -3.55 4.43 -17.92
CA SER A 91 -4.67 4.19 -18.83
C SER A 91 -6.00 3.97 -18.07
N LEU A 92 -5.94 3.22 -16.96
CA LEU A 92 -7.10 3.02 -16.08
C LEU A 92 -7.61 4.37 -15.55
N ILE A 93 -6.74 5.19 -14.99
CA ILE A 93 -7.11 6.51 -14.44
C ILE A 93 -7.67 7.41 -15.53
N HIS A 94 -7.02 7.49 -16.69
CA HIS A 94 -7.50 8.31 -17.79
C HIS A 94 -8.91 7.91 -18.23
N ASN A 95 -9.20 6.61 -18.30
CA ASN A 95 -10.51 6.09 -18.71
C ASN A 95 -11.59 6.26 -17.64
N LEU A 96 -11.22 6.23 -16.35
CA LEU A 96 -12.16 6.46 -15.25
C LEU A 96 -12.64 7.91 -15.18
N PHE A 97 -11.83 8.88 -15.60
CA PHE A 97 -12.15 10.30 -15.48
C PHE A 97 -12.15 11.00 -16.83
N THR A 98 -13.36 11.22 -17.37
CA THR A 98 -13.55 11.94 -18.64
C THR A 98 -13.36 13.45 -18.52
N LYS A 99 -13.47 14.00 -17.30
CA LYS A 99 -13.26 15.43 -16.98
C LYS A 99 -12.07 15.53 -16.05
N LYS A 100 -10.99 16.08 -16.56
CA LYS A 100 -9.70 16.21 -15.86
C LYS A 100 -9.28 17.67 -15.64
N GLU A 101 -9.98 18.61 -16.27
CA GLU A 101 -9.64 20.04 -16.18
C GLU A 101 -9.79 20.53 -14.75
N GLY A 102 -8.71 21.10 -14.22
CA GLY A 102 -8.64 21.60 -12.86
C GLY A 102 -8.42 20.54 -11.79
N ILE A 103 -8.28 19.24 -12.15
CA ILE A 103 -7.95 18.17 -11.24
C ILE A 103 -6.43 18.08 -11.07
N ARG A 104 -5.94 18.29 -9.86
CA ARG A 104 -4.54 18.05 -9.48
C ARG A 104 -4.38 16.60 -9.05
N HIS A 105 -3.52 15.88 -9.75
CA HIS A 105 -3.23 14.46 -9.49
C HIS A 105 -1.84 14.27 -8.88
N LEU A 106 -1.75 13.37 -7.90
CA LEU A 106 -0.50 12.85 -7.33
C LEU A 106 -0.44 11.34 -7.44
N ASP A 107 0.65 10.81 -7.97
CA ASP A 107 1.01 9.39 -7.88
C ASP A 107 1.90 9.18 -6.65
N TYR A 108 1.30 8.70 -5.55
CA TYR A 108 1.98 8.46 -4.28
C TYR A 108 2.58 7.06 -4.27
N GLY A 109 3.88 6.97 -4.02
CA GLY A 109 4.66 5.74 -4.18
C GLY A 109 4.93 5.42 -5.64
N GLY A 110 4.98 6.43 -6.50
CA GLY A 110 5.05 6.29 -7.96
C GLY A 110 6.41 5.84 -8.51
N GLY A 111 7.37 5.48 -7.65
CA GLY A 111 8.68 4.95 -8.03
C GLY A 111 9.43 5.88 -8.98
N ASN A 112 9.59 5.45 -10.24
CA ASN A 112 10.25 6.23 -11.29
C ASN A 112 9.35 7.25 -12.02
N GLY A 113 8.08 7.40 -11.59
CA GLY A 113 7.15 8.42 -12.08
C GLY A 113 6.47 8.13 -13.42
N VAL A 114 6.59 6.94 -13.98
CA VAL A 114 6.04 6.60 -15.32
C VAL A 114 4.53 6.84 -15.40
N LEU A 115 3.74 6.48 -14.37
CA LEU A 115 2.30 6.73 -14.35
C LEU A 115 2.00 8.22 -14.52
N SER A 116 2.67 9.07 -13.74
CA SER A 116 2.51 10.52 -13.79
C SER A 116 2.89 11.08 -15.16
N GLU A 117 4.00 10.63 -15.76
CA GLU A 117 4.41 11.06 -17.09
C GLU A 117 3.39 10.64 -18.17
N CYS A 118 2.88 9.41 -18.12
CA CYS A 118 1.81 8.96 -19.02
C CYS A 118 0.55 9.81 -18.92
N LEU A 119 0.18 10.23 -17.71
CA LEU A 119 -0.97 11.11 -17.51
C LEU A 119 -0.70 12.54 -18.02
N LYS A 120 0.51 13.08 -17.84
CA LYS A 120 0.91 14.38 -18.41
C LYS A 120 0.80 14.41 -19.92
N LEU A 121 1.22 13.33 -20.61
CA LEU A 121 1.06 13.19 -22.06
C LEU A 121 -0.41 13.19 -22.52
N GLN A 122 -1.34 13.01 -21.58
CA GLN A 122 -2.78 13.07 -21.79
C GLN A 122 -3.41 14.32 -21.15
N ASP A 123 -2.63 15.40 -21.01
CA ASP A 123 -3.02 16.72 -20.49
C ASP A 123 -3.52 16.72 -19.03
N TRP A 124 -3.07 15.79 -18.19
CA TRP A 124 -3.33 15.82 -16.76
C TRP A 124 -2.35 16.75 -16.04
N SER A 125 -2.82 17.48 -15.03
CA SER A 125 -1.96 18.10 -14.02
C SER A 125 -1.51 17.04 -13.02
N SER A 126 -0.47 16.28 -13.37
CA SER A 126 0.01 15.13 -12.60
C SER A 126 1.44 15.33 -12.11
N GLN A 127 1.73 14.85 -10.91
CA GLN A 127 3.10 14.70 -10.39
C GLN A 127 3.24 13.38 -9.65
N SER A 128 4.48 12.92 -9.47
CA SER A 128 4.83 11.72 -8.73
C SER A 128 5.59 12.10 -7.47
N TYR A 129 5.35 11.37 -6.39
CA TYR A 129 6.11 11.43 -5.14
C TYR A 129 6.36 10.01 -4.63
N ASP A 130 7.59 9.69 -4.30
CA ASP A 130 7.94 8.40 -3.71
C ASP A 130 8.77 8.61 -2.45
N PRO A 131 8.29 8.13 -1.26
CA PRO A 131 9.02 8.29 0.00
C PRO A 131 10.40 7.65 0.03
N PHE A 132 10.67 6.68 -0.86
CA PHE A 132 11.98 6.05 -0.98
C PHE A 132 12.96 6.87 -1.85
N ASN A 133 12.45 7.68 -2.79
CA ASN A 133 13.25 8.42 -3.77
C ASN A 133 13.30 9.92 -3.49
N SER A 134 12.37 10.47 -2.70
CA SER A 134 12.20 11.91 -2.46
C SER A 134 12.69 12.30 -1.06
N GLU A 135 13.94 12.00 -0.72
CA GLU A 135 14.48 12.20 0.64
C GLU A 135 14.52 13.67 1.07
N ASP A 136 14.73 14.57 0.12
CA ASP A 136 14.91 16.00 0.39
C ASP A 136 13.62 16.83 0.23
N GLU A 137 12.52 16.24 -0.23
CA GLU A 137 11.27 16.95 -0.43
C GLU A 137 10.28 16.65 0.71
N PRO A 138 10.07 17.59 1.64
CA PRO A 138 9.08 17.38 2.70
C PRO A 138 7.69 17.29 2.10
N ILE A 139 6.93 16.27 2.53
CA ILE A 139 5.57 16.01 2.02
C ILE A 139 4.64 17.23 2.15
N GLU A 140 4.89 18.07 3.12
CA GLU A 140 4.14 19.31 3.37
C GLU A 140 4.33 20.37 2.26
N SER A 141 5.43 20.30 1.51
CA SER A 141 5.71 21.23 0.39
C SER A 141 4.86 20.96 -0.85
N LEU A 142 4.33 19.73 -0.99
CA LEU A 142 3.57 19.30 -2.16
C LEU A 142 2.19 19.98 -2.27
N GLY A 143 1.64 20.45 -1.15
CA GLY A 143 0.27 20.98 -1.08
C GLY A 143 -0.79 19.88 -1.14
N THR A 144 -2.00 20.24 -1.65
CA THR A 144 -3.12 19.29 -1.71
C THR A 144 -3.50 18.91 -3.14
N PHE A 145 -4.05 17.72 -3.29
CA PHE A 145 -4.45 17.13 -4.56
C PHE A 145 -5.92 16.72 -4.52
N ASP A 146 -6.57 16.73 -5.67
CA ASP A 146 -7.95 16.30 -5.82
C ASP A 146 -8.01 14.77 -5.96
N LEU A 147 -7.07 14.21 -6.72
CA LEU A 147 -6.92 12.78 -6.94
C LEU A 147 -5.51 12.33 -6.52
N ILE A 148 -5.44 11.31 -5.69
CA ILE A 148 -4.20 10.59 -5.40
C ILE A 148 -4.34 9.17 -5.90
N THR A 149 -3.35 8.65 -6.63
CA THR A 149 -3.17 7.22 -6.85
C THR A 149 -2.11 6.66 -5.92
N ALA A 150 -2.29 5.44 -5.44
CA ALA A 150 -1.33 4.70 -4.61
C ALA A 150 -1.41 3.21 -4.98
N PHE A 151 -0.94 2.87 -6.19
CA PHE A 151 -0.98 1.51 -6.69
C PHE A 151 0.23 0.70 -6.20
N GLU A 152 -0.04 -0.50 -5.63
CA GLU A 152 0.99 -1.37 -5.06
C GLU A 152 1.86 -0.62 -4.02
N VAL A 153 1.21 0.04 -3.05
CA VAL A 153 1.86 0.81 -2.00
C VAL A 153 1.47 0.30 -0.62
N PHE A 154 0.18 0.06 -0.39
CA PHE A 154 -0.37 -0.22 0.94
C PHE A 154 0.25 -1.47 1.58
N GLU A 155 0.49 -2.52 0.82
CA GLU A 155 1.12 -3.77 1.26
C GLU A 155 2.60 -3.65 1.61
N HIS A 156 3.26 -2.60 1.13
CA HIS A 156 4.69 -2.39 1.32
C HIS A 156 5.05 -1.50 2.52
N VAL A 157 4.07 -0.82 3.13
CA VAL A 157 4.37 0.15 4.17
C VAL A 157 4.53 -0.49 5.55
N PRO A 158 5.60 -0.16 6.29
CA PRO A 158 5.81 -0.65 7.65
C PRO A 158 5.02 0.16 8.69
N ASN A 159 4.41 1.28 8.31
CA ASN A 159 3.62 2.13 9.20
C ASN A 159 2.35 2.62 8.51
N VAL A 160 1.32 1.78 8.57
CA VAL A 160 0.02 2.07 7.94
C VAL A 160 -0.65 3.36 8.47
N ASN A 161 -0.44 3.69 9.75
CA ASN A 161 -0.97 4.94 10.32
C ASN A 161 -0.26 6.17 9.77
N GLU A 162 1.02 6.06 9.47
CA GLU A 162 1.78 7.14 8.84
C GLU A 162 1.34 7.35 7.40
N LEU A 163 1.15 6.27 6.63
CA LEU A 163 0.57 6.35 5.30
C LEU A 163 -0.74 7.13 5.29
N PHE A 164 -1.69 6.78 6.17
CA PHE A 164 -2.99 7.46 6.25
C PHE A 164 -2.87 8.92 6.71
N ARG A 165 -1.92 9.24 7.62
CA ARG A 165 -1.64 10.65 7.98
C ARG A 165 -1.09 11.43 6.78
N ASN A 166 -0.18 10.86 6.01
CA ASN A 166 0.40 11.48 4.84
C ASN A 166 -0.67 11.73 3.76
N LEU A 167 -1.47 10.73 3.44
CA LEU A 167 -2.61 10.89 2.53
C LEU A 167 -3.59 11.97 3.01
N SER A 168 -3.84 12.07 4.33
CA SER A 168 -4.72 13.10 4.89
C SER A 168 -4.15 14.51 4.78
N ARG A 169 -2.83 14.69 4.87
CA ARG A 169 -2.15 15.98 4.67
C ARG A 169 -2.21 16.45 3.22
N LEU A 170 -2.15 15.50 2.29
CA LEU A 170 -2.13 15.75 0.84
C LEU A 170 -3.53 15.96 0.25
N THR A 171 -4.59 15.93 1.06
CA THR A 171 -5.97 15.92 0.58
C THR A 171 -6.86 16.94 1.28
N ASN A 172 -7.91 17.36 0.59
CA ASN A 172 -9.01 18.17 1.12
C ASN A 172 -10.32 17.35 1.25
N HIS A 173 -11.44 18.00 1.54
CA HIS A 173 -12.73 17.32 1.73
C HIS A 173 -13.30 16.66 0.46
N GLN A 174 -12.93 17.15 -0.71
CA GLN A 174 -13.44 16.68 -2.01
C GLN A 174 -12.45 15.73 -2.71
N SER A 175 -11.30 15.51 -2.10
CA SER A 175 -10.27 14.62 -2.63
C SER A 175 -10.67 13.17 -2.50
N MET A 176 -10.06 12.35 -3.36
CA MET A 176 -10.12 10.89 -3.26
C MET A 176 -8.74 10.27 -3.46
N VAL A 177 -8.58 9.07 -2.91
CA VAL A 177 -7.39 8.23 -3.12
C VAL A 177 -7.84 6.94 -3.76
N ILE A 178 -7.37 6.64 -4.97
CA ILE A 178 -7.54 5.33 -5.61
C ILE A 178 -6.28 4.52 -5.36
N PHE A 179 -6.44 3.31 -4.88
CA PHE A 179 -5.29 2.45 -4.53
C PHE A 179 -5.57 0.98 -4.84
N SER A 180 -4.50 0.24 -5.07
CA SER A 180 -4.54 -1.22 -5.15
C SER A 180 -3.91 -1.85 -3.93
N THR A 181 -4.49 -2.94 -3.47
CA THR A 181 -3.90 -3.94 -2.57
C THR A 181 -4.85 -5.14 -2.52
N LEU A 182 -4.36 -6.37 -2.51
CA LEU A 182 -5.23 -7.54 -2.44
C LEU A 182 -5.77 -7.76 -1.03
N LEU A 183 -7.10 -7.98 -0.93
CA LEU A 183 -7.72 -8.32 0.34
C LEU A 183 -7.38 -9.76 0.75
N SER A 184 -7.02 -9.93 2.03
CA SER A 184 -6.71 -11.23 2.63
C SER A 184 -7.94 -12.05 3.02
N ASP A 185 -9.14 -11.49 2.84
CA ASP A 185 -10.41 -12.15 3.20
C ASP A 185 -10.56 -13.47 2.44
N GLY A 186 -10.74 -14.57 3.18
CA GLY A 186 -10.84 -15.92 2.62
C GLY A 186 -9.50 -16.56 2.21
N GLN A 187 -8.40 -15.81 2.23
CA GLN A 187 -7.05 -16.29 1.87
C GLN A 187 -6.21 -16.64 3.10
N LEU A 188 -6.29 -15.81 4.14
CA LEU A 188 -5.52 -15.95 5.37
C LEU A 188 -6.46 -15.92 6.58
N ASN A 189 -6.29 -16.89 7.47
CA ASN A 189 -6.92 -16.92 8.78
C ASN A 189 -6.03 -17.69 9.76
N ALA A 190 -6.28 -17.58 11.06
CA ALA A 190 -5.46 -18.21 12.10
C ALA A 190 -5.36 -19.75 12.04
N ALA A 191 -6.17 -20.42 11.24
CA ALA A 191 -6.19 -21.89 11.09
C ALA A 191 -5.46 -22.39 9.84
N THR A 192 -5.04 -21.52 8.93
CA THR A 192 -4.41 -21.91 7.65
C THR A 192 -2.92 -21.63 7.65
N LYS A 193 -2.17 -22.44 6.88
CA LYS A 193 -0.78 -22.13 6.53
C LYS A 193 -0.75 -20.89 5.65
N ILE A 194 0.36 -20.14 5.70
CA ILE A 194 0.60 -19.01 4.81
C ILE A 194 1.09 -19.52 3.45
N ASP A 195 0.18 -20.07 2.66
CA ASP A 195 0.42 -20.50 1.28
C ASP A 195 -0.03 -19.48 0.24
N TRP A 196 -0.82 -18.47 0.66
CA TRP A 196 -1.25 -17.40 -0.22
C TRP A 196 -0.07 -16.70 -0.90
N TRP A 197 -0.09 -16.68 -2.23
CA TRP A 197 1.02 -16.19 -3.06
C TRP A 197 1.38 -14.72 -2.77
N TYR A 198 0.38 -13.90 -2.40
CA TYR A 198 0.57 -12.47 -2.11
C TYR A 198 1.26 -12.21 -0.76
N ALA A 199 1.25 -13.16 0.17
CA ALA A 199 2.07 -13.12 1.39
C ALA A 199 3.52 -13.44 1.01
N SER A 200 4.23 -12.44 0.52
CA SER A 200 5.47 -12.52 -0.22
C SER A 200 6.51 -11.54 0.32
N PRO A 201 7.36 -11.97 1.26
CA PRO A 201 8.38 -11.10 1.85
C PRO A 201 9.37 -10.57 0.81
N ARG A 202 9.71 -11.39 -0.21
CA ARG A 202 10.67 -10.99 -1.25
C ARG A 202 10.17 -9.85 -2.13
N ASN A 203 8.84 -9.70 -2.25
CA ASN A 203 8.24 -8.53 -2.88
C ASN A 203 8.10 -7.34 -1.92
N GLY A 204 8.29 -7.54 -0.62
CA GLY A 204 8.06 -6.51 0.39
C GLY A 204 6.60 -6.42 0.84
N HIS A 205 5.79 -7.46 0.62
CA HIS A 205 4.40 -7.52 1.07
C HIS A 205 4.33 -7.83 2.57
N ILE A 206 4.43 -6.79 3.37
CA ILE A 206 4.53 -6.86 4.83
C ILE A 206 3.27 -6.43 5.56
N SER A 207 2.31 -5.81 4.84
CA SER A 207 1.03 -5.29 5.35
C SER A 207 -0.12 -5.84 4.50
N LEU A 208 -0.82 -6.86 5.00
CA LEU A 208 -1.86 -7.55 4.25
C LEU A 208 -3.23 -7.23 4.89
N PHE A 209 -4.08 -6.58 4.12
CA PHE A 209 -5.33 -6.04 4.63
C PHE A 209 -6.50 -7.00 4.44
N SER A 210 -7.32 -7.16 5.47
CA SER A 210 -8.70 -7.58 5.31
C SER A 210 -9.58 -6.37 5.00
N LYS A 211 -10.76 -6.58 4.44
CA LYS A 211 -11.74 -5.51 4.24
C LYS A 211 -12.06 -4.80 5.56
N LYS A 212 -12.18 -5.56 6.66
CA LYS A 212 -12.43 -5.02 8.00
C LYS A 212 -11.31 -4.12 8.48
N SER A 213 -10.04 -4.50 8.28
CA SER A 213 -8.90 -3.69 8.69
C SER A 213 -8.79 -2.40 7.89
N LEU A 214 -9.03 -2.44 6.56
CA LEU A 214 -9.08 -1.24 5.73
C LEU A 214 -10.21 -0.30 6.14
N GLN A 215 -11.41 -0.82 6.39
CA GLN A 215 -12.54 -0.01 6.87
C GLN A 215 -12.22 0.68 8.20
N LEU A 216 -11.59 -0.07 9.11
CA LEU A 216 -11.26 0.44 10.45
C LEU A 216 -10.23 1.56 10.37
N ILE A 217 -9.10 1.37 9.67
CA ILE A 217 -8.07 2.40 9.56
C ILE A 217 -8.58 3.60 8.76
N ALA A 218 -9.36 3.40 7.71
CA ALA A 218 -10.00 4.47 6.97
C ALA A 218 -10.88 5.35 7.89
N SER A 219 -11.74 4.72 8.70
CA SER A 219 -12.62 5.43 9.62
C SER A 219 -11.86 6.20 10.71
N GLN A 220 -10.74 5.67 11.22
CA GLN A 220 -9.87 6.35 12.19
C GLN A 220 -9.28 7.66 11.65
N HIS A 221 -9.14 7.75 10.33
CA HIS A 221 -8.64 8.94 9.63
C HIS A 221 -9.74 9.74 8.92
N SER A 222 -11.02 9.50 9.28
CA SER A 222 -12.20 10.20 8.70
C SER A 222 -12.37 9.99 7.20
N TRP A 223 -12.01 8.80 6.70
CA TRP A 223 -12.24 8.37 5.33
C TRP A 223 -13.36 7.33 5.25
N ASN A 224 -14.17 7.41 4.18
CA ASN A 224 -15.00 6.33 3.72
C ASN A 224 -14.18 5.41 2.80
N LEU A 225 -14.46 4.13 2.80
CA LEU A 225 -13.84 3.14 1.91
C LEU A 225 -14.93 2.55 1.00
N HIS A 226 -14.67 2.55 -0.31
CA HIS A 226 -15.40 1.75 -1.28
C HIS A 226 -14.43 0.82 -2.01
N SER A 227 -14.84 -0.42 -2.27
CA SER A 227 -14.05 -1.42 -2.98
C SER A 227 -14.75 -1.82 -4.27
N PHE A 228 -14.14 -1.56 -5.40
CA PHE A 228 -14.65 -1.97 -6.73
C PHE A 228 -14.41 -3.45 -6.97
N SER A 229 -13.34 -3.99 -6.41
CA SER A 229 -12.95 -5.40 -6.53
C SER A 229 -12.16 -5.86 -5.30
N GLN A 230 -11.56 -7.04 -5.36
CA GLN A 230 -10.66 -7.55 -4.31
C GLN A 230 -9.32 -6.81 -4.24
N ASN A 231 -8.95 -6.02 -5.25
CA ASN A 231 -7.68 -5.31 -5.29
C ASN A 231 -7.76 -3.83 -5.66
N LEU A 232 -8.92 -3.30 -6.05
CA LEU A 232 -9.08 -1.88 -6.41
C LEU A 232 -10.06 -1.21 -5.45
N HIS A 233 -9.57 -0.17 -4.78
CA HIS A 233 -10.28 0.50 -3.71
C HIS A 233 -10.19 2.01 -3.84
N VAL A 234 -11.09 2.71 -3.17
CA VAL A 234 -11.08 4.17 -3.08
C VAL A 234 -11.37 4.63 -1.65
N LEU A 235 -10.56 5.58 -1.19
CA LEU A 235 -10.84 6.38 0.00
C LEU A 235 -11.41 7.72 -0.43
N TYR A 236 -12.46 8.20 0.22
CA TYR A 236 -13.08 9.49 -0.03
C TYR A 236 -13.72 10.04 1.24
N LYS A 237 -13.86 11.35 1.33
CA LYS A 237 -14.60 11.99 2.43
C LYS A 237 -16.01 12.35 1.99
N THR A 238 -16.13 13.13 0.92
CA THR A 238 -17.41 13.53 0.33
C THR A 238 -17.31 13.41 -1.18
N PRO A 239 -18.20 12.66 -1.84
CA PRO A 239 -18.28 12.66 -3.29
C PRO A 239 -18.53 14.07 -3.83
N SER A 240 -17.88 14.41 -4.92
CA SER A 240 -18.02 15.70 -5.61
C SER A 240 -18.47 15.50 -7.05
N LYS A 241 -18.82 16.60 -7.74
CA LYS A 241 -19.34 16.51 -9.13
C LYS A 241 -18.38 15.83 -10.10
N TRP A 242 -17.07 15.88 -9.86
CA TRP A 242 -16.09 15.31 -10.76
C TRP A 242 -15.89 13.79 -10.56
N ASN A 243 -16.19 13.26 -9.36
CA ASN A 243 -15.94 11.86 -9.01
C ASN A 243 -17.21 11.06 -8.62
N GLN A 244 -18.39 11.70 -8.53
CA GLN A 244 -19.62 11.04 -8.08
C GLN A 244 -20.06 9.86 -8.98
N HIS A 245 -19.66 9.84 -10.24
CA HIS A 245 -19.97 8.76 -11.19
C HIS A 245 -19.36 7.41 -10.79
N LEU A 246 -18.34 7.40 -9.94
CA LEU A 246 -17.72 6.18 -9.43
C LEU A 246 -18.56 5.48 -8.34
N PHE A 247 -19.61 6.14 -7.84
CA PHE A 247 -20.43 5.64 -6.73
C PHE A 247 -21.90 5.36 -7.13
N ASN A 248 -22.23 5.48 -8.41
CA ASN A 248 -23.58 5.27 -8.97
C ASN A 248 -23.75 3.85 -9.54
#